data_ff646153ac95f6ce00320a24944baaed
#
_entry.id   ff646153ac95f6ce00320a24944baaed
#
_cell.length_a   1.000
_cell.length_b   1.000
_cell.length_c   1.000
_cell.angle_alpha   90.00
_cell.angle_beta   90.00
_cell.angle_gamma   90.00
#
_symmetry.space_group_name_H-M   'P 1'
#
loop_
_entity.id
_entity.type
_entity.pdbx_description
1 polymer ?
#
loop_
_entity_poly.entity_id
_entity_poly.type
_entity_poly.pdbx_seq_one_letter_code
_entity_poly.pdbx_strand_id
1 'polypeptide(L)'
;MDKNSRRQFLKKSVIGLAGAAMVPGTINSDSVSAKMDPAADLPARILGKTGIKTPLISFGTSGALDTGFIRSAYASGIKMFFSATYYGEGKNEQIVGEGLKGFPRDSFIVGTAVPSDALDNRTGTFSRPFNINAYIKTAEESLKRFGLDYVDFFLFPYAGKRETVLNDGVLKALTELKKQGKTRFAGIASHSDTEEALKAAAETDVYDVAMISYNYKIKNINSLNSAVSDAVKAGIGIVAMKSTAGVYNEKSGPQINSDAVLKWVLQNEDISSIVSGMSSLEQLQKNIKMTGSLKLTDQELKELNLARLDKPRGLYCQQCRQCLPQCPNDLDIPTIMRSYMYAYGYRNTPQAWHTLADVNMSDNPCQKCGTCSVTCLARFDVKEKITDISRLKNIPPDFIQG
;
A
#
# COMPACT_ATOMS: atom_id res chain seq x y z
N MET A 1 39.57 -3.63 -20.04
CA MET A 1 39.64 -2.41 -19.19
C MET A 1 40.76 -2.63 -18.18
N ASP A 2 41.77 -1.80 -18.22
CA ASP A 2 43.08 -1.96 -17.63
C ASP A 2 43.08 -1.81 -16.10
N LYS A 3 43.79 -2.71 -15.39
CA LYS A 3 43.93 -2.74 -13.92
C LYS A 3 44.57 -1.46 -13.33
N ASN A 4 45.21 -0.64 -14.15
CA ASN A 4 45.81 0.61 -13.71
C ASN A 4 44.84 1.78 -13.50
N SER A 5 43.65 1.75 -14.11
CA SER A 5 42.64 2.80 -13.98
C SER A 5 41.99 2.83 -12.61
N ARG A 6 41.75 1.66 -11.98
CA ARG A 6 41.14 1.56 -10.63
C ARG A 6 42.07 2.03 -9.50
N ARG A 7 43.38 1.83 -9.67
CA ARG A 7 44.38 2.24 -8.67
C ARG A 7 44.64 3.75 -8.66
N GLN A 8 44.51 4.41 -9.80
CA GLN A 8 44.62 5.88 -9.91
C GLN A 8 43.39 6.59 -9.36
N PHE A 9 42.18 6.01 -9.51
CA PHE A 9 40.95 6.57 -8.94
C PHE A 9 40.99 6.59 -7.42
N LEU A 10 41.42 5.48 -6.79
CA LEU A 10 41.54 5.38 -5.32
C LEU A 10 42.63 6.28 -4.75
N LYS A 11 43.71 6.55 -5.46
CA LYS A 11 44.77 7.48 -5.01
C LYS A 11 44.36 8.95 -5.05
N LYS A 12 43.43 9.35 -5.92
CA LYS A 12 42.95 10.73 -6.02
C LYS A 12 41.87 11.08 -4.99
N SER A 13 41.25 10.07 -4.36
CA SER A 13 40.22 10.27 -3.31
C SER A 13 40.81 10.44 -1.89
N VAL A 14 42.12 10.24 -1.70
CA VAL A 14 42.78 10.30 -0.36
C VAL A 14 43.55 11.62 -0.13
N ILE A 15 43.69 12.51 -1.13
CA ILE A 15 44.49 13.76 -1.01
C ILE A 15 43.63 14.99 -0.64
N GLY A 16 42.39 14.82 -0.25
CA GLY A 16 41.46 15.91 0.12
C GLY A 16 41.31 16.19 1.62
N LEU A 17 42.05 15.51 2.52
CA LEU A 17 41.84 15.61 3.99
C LEU A 17 43.18 15.68 4.75
N ALA A 18 44.02 16.69 4.44
CA ALA A 18 45.17 17.00 5.28
C ALA A 18 45.31 18.52 5.37
N GLY A 19 44.77 19.11 6.43
CA GLY A 19 44.97 20.52 6.72
C GLY A 19 43.96 21.10 7.72
N ALA A 20 43.86 20.52 8.94
CA ALA A 20 43.34 21.26 10.09
C ALA A 20 44.02 20.72 11.37
N ALA A 21 44.70 21.61 12.06
CA ALA A 21 45.47 21.35 13.25
C ALA A 21 44.66 20.74 14.39
N MET A 22 45.22 19.72 15.06
CA MET A 22 44.68 19.14 16.29
C MET A 22 44.72 20.15 17.42
N VAL A 23 43.54 20.45 18.00
CA VAL A 23 43.38 20.95 19.35
C VAL A 23 42.77 19.81 20.16
N PRO A 24 43.35 19.41 21.30
CA PRO A 24 42.78 18.37 22.16
C PRO A 24 41.63 18.98 22.97
N GLY A 25 40.43 18.86 22.43
CA GLY A 25 39.17 19.14 23.11
C GLY A 25 38.46 17.83 23.42
N THR A 26 38.13 17.62 24.68
CA THR A 26 37.30 16.54 25.20
C THR A 26 36.06 16.35 24.38
N ILE A 27 35.92 15.21 23.74
CA ILE A 27 34.68 14.82 23.05
C ILE A 27 33.67 14.47 24.15
N ASN A 28 32.86 15.45 24.54
CA ASN A 28 31.59 15.19 25.21
C ASN A 28 30.68 14.50 24.21
N SER A 29 30.36 13.26 24.47
CA SER A 29 29.34 12.49 23.77
C SER A 29 27.95 12.94 24.22
N ASP A 30 27.66 14.22 24.11
CA ASP A 30 26.29 14.70 24.14
C ASP A 30 25.68 14.38 22.79
N SER A 31 24.81 13.35 22.79
CA SER A 31 23.91 13.05 21.71
C SER A 31 23.27 14.34 21.19
N VAL A 32 23.65 14.75 19.98
CA VAL A 32 22.95 15.81 19.25
C VAL A 32 21.55 15.26 18.93
N SER A 33 20.67 15.33 19.91
CA SER A 33 19.24 15.33 19.71
C SER A 33 18.91 16.67 19.03
N ALA A 34 19.06 16.72 17.70
CA ALA A 34 18.49 17.79 16.94
C ALA A 34 16.99 17.79 17.25
N LYS A 35 16.53 18.73 18.05
CA LYS A 35 15.11 19.08 18.14
C LYS A 35 14.68 19.45 16.73
N MET A 36 14.08 18.47 16.02
CA MET A 36 13.39 18.77 14.77
C MET A 36 12.17 19.59 15.19
N ASP A 37 12.09 20.83 14.72
CA ASP A 37 10.87 21.60 14.84
C ASP A 37 9.72 20.79 14.29
N PRO A 38 8.56 20.73 14.98
CA PRO A 38 7.42 19.99 14.48
C PRO A 38 7.07 20.55 13.10
N ALA A 39 7.05 19.69 12.09
CA ALA A 39 6.62 20.08 10.76
C ALA A 39 5.22 20.71 10.85
N ALA A 40 4.98 21.76 10.07
CA ALA A 40 3.66 22.36 9.96
C ALA A 40 2.62 21.27 9.64
N ASP A 41 1.44 21.36 10.26
CA ASP A 41 0.36 20.42 10.02
C ASP A 41 0.03 20.37 8.53
N LEU A 42 0.06 19.16 7.97
CA LEU A 42 -0.33 18.93 6.58
C LEU A 42 -1.83 19.19 6.39
N PRO A 43 -2.26 19.63 5.20
CA PRO A 43 -3.68 19.67 4.85
C PRO A 43 -4.35 18.33 5.14
N ALA A 44 -5.53 18.37 5.78
CA ALA A 44 -6.17 17.17 6.32
C ALA A 44 -7.68 17.21 6.13
N ARG A 45 -8.32 16.03 6.17
CA ARG A 45 -9.78 15.83 6.15
C ARG A 45 -10.21 14.98 7.34
N ILE A 46 -11.47 15.10 7.72
CA ILE A 46 -12.05 14.21 8.74
C ILE A 46 -12.34 12.83 8.11
N LEU A 47 -12.00 11.79 8.83
CA LEU A 47 -12.20 10.40 8.40
C LEU A 47 -13.56 9.87 8.87
N GLY A 48 -14.60 10.15 8.11
CA GLY A 48 -15.97 9.71 8.41
C GLY A 48 -16.40 10.00 9.85
N LYS A 49 -17.21 9.10 10.43
CA LYS A 49 -17.70 9.22 11.81
C LYS A 49 -16.62 9.01 12.90
N THR A 50 -15.38 8.65 12.50
CA THR A 50 -14.30 8.46 13.48
C THR A 50 -13.88 9.76 14.18
N GLY A 51 -14.14 10.91 13.55
CA GLY A 51 -13.70 12.23 14.02
C GLY A 51 -12.19 12.45 13.88
N ILE A 52 -11.43 11.46 13.40
CA ILE A 52 -9.98 11.59 13.23
C ILE A 52 -9.68 12.54 12.08
N LYS A 53 -8.84 13.54 12.33
CA LYS A 53 -8.26 14.41 11.32
C LYS A 53 -7.06 13.72 10.69
N THR A 54 -7.20 13.24 9.45
CA THR A 54 -6.13 12.55 8.71
C THR A 54 -5.48 13.47 7.69
N PRO A 55 -4.13 13.47 7.56
CA PRO A 55 -3.47 14.16 6.44
C PRO A 55 -3.98 13.66 5.10
N LEU A 56 -3.98 14.52 4.08
CA LEU A 56 -4.35 14.13 2.71
C LEU A 56 -3.45 13.03 2.14
N ILE A 57 -2.20 12.98 2.61
CA ILE A 57 -1.23 11.92 2.32
C ILE A 57 -0.85 11.20 3.60
N SER A 58 -0.97 9.89 3.57
CA SER A 58 -0.61 8.95 4.63
C SER A 58 0.38 7.92 4.09
N PHE A 59 1.07 7.21 4.97
CA PHE A 59 2.13 6.30 4.58
C PHE A 59 1.67 4.85 4.54
N GLY A 60 1.65 4.26 3.33
CA GLY A 60 1.55 2.80 3.12
C GLY A 60 2.93 2.17 3.28
N THR A 61 3.14 1.47 4.37
CA THR A 61 4.48 1.11 4.85
C THR A 61 5.10 -0.12 4.18
N SER A 62 4.42 -0.79 3.27
CA SER A 62 4.95 -1.99 2.58
C SER A 62 6.31 -1.79 1.89
N GLY A 63 6.70 -0.55 1.61
CA GLY A 63 8.00 -0.17 1.05
C GLY A 63 8.97 0.42 2.07
N ALA A 64 8.60 0.52 3.34
CA ALA A 64 9.48 1.00 4.40
C ALA A 64 10.49 -0.09 4.77
N LEU A 65 11.75 0.18 4.48
CA LEU A 65 12.84 -0.78 4.69
C LEU A 65 13.46 -0.68 6.09
N ASP A 66 13.33 0.48 6.76
CA ASP A 66 13.96 0.73 8.06
C ASP A 66 13.17 1.71 8.93
N THR A 67 13.51 1.74 10.21
CA THR A 67 12.90 2.58 11.24
C THR A 67 13.21 4.07 11.04
N GLY A 68 14.35 4.39 10.45
CA GLY A 68 14.77 5.79 10.19
C GLY A 68 13.84 6.45 9.17
N PHE A 69 13.39 5.69 8.18
CA PHE A 69 12.42 6.20 7.20
C PHE A 69 11.05 6.47 7.82
N ILE A 70 10.57 5.59 8.74
CA ILE A 70 9.34 5.85 9.52
C ILE A 70 9.46 7.12 10.34
N ARG A 71 10.58 7.32 11.06
CA ARG A 71 10.85 8.53 11.85
C ARG A 71 10.90 9.78 10.98
N SER A 72 11.57 9.69 9.83
CA SER A 72 11.65 10.79 8.87
C SER A 72 10.28 11.18 8.31
N ALA A 73 9.43 10.19 8.01
CA ALA A 73 8.07 10.42 7.55
C ALA A 73 7.22 11.10 8.63
N TYR A 74 7.30 10.63 9.89
CA TYR A 74 6.61 11.25 11.02
C TYR A 74 7.06 12.70 11.21
N ALA A 75 8.36 12.94 11.21
CA ALA A 75 8.95 14.26 11.35
C ALA A 75 8.59 15.22 10.21
N SER A 76 8.31 14.68 9.01
CA SER A 76 7.84 15.45 7.86
C SER A 76 6.33 15.75 7.88
N GLY A 77 5.61 15.41 8.96
CA GLY A 77 4.18 15.68 9.12
C GLY A 77 3.24 14.54 8.75
N ILE A 78 3.76 13.40 8.26
CA ILE A 78 2.93 12.19 8.10
C ILE A 78 2.50 11.71 9.48
N LYS A 79 1.20 11.61 9.71
CA LYS A 79 0.64 11.18 11.00
C LYS A 79 -0.09 9.85 10.94
N MET A 80 -0.42 9.34 9.74
CA MET A 80 -1.07 8.05 9.58
C MET A 80 -0.18 7.06 8.84
N PHE A 81 0.05 5.89 9.45
CA PHE A 81 0.87 4.79 8.96
C PHE A 81 0.02 3.53 8.81
N PHE A 82 0.12 2.87 7.68
CA PHE A 82 -0.69 1.71 7.39
C PHE A 82 0.16 0.51 6.99
N SER A 83 0.04 -0.58 7.75
CA SER A 83 0.74 -1.85 7.57
C SER A 83 -0.24 -3.01 7.28
N ALA A 84 0.28 -4.21 7.25
CA ALA A 84 -0.48 -5.44 7.21
C ALA A 84 0.33 -6.58 7.84
N THR A 85 -0.34 -7.53 8.49
CA THR A 85 0.33 -8.67 9.15
C THR A 85 1.16 -9.52 8.21
N TYR A 86 0.82 -9.50 6.91
CA TYR A 86 1.51 -10.25 5.85
C TYR A 86 2.62 -9.45 5.13
N TYR A 87 2.88 -8.20 5.51
CA TYR A 87 4.01 -7.47 4.95
C TYR A 87 5.31 -7.93 5.59
N GLY A 88 6.15 -8.61 4.77
CA GLY A 88 7.40 -9.18 5.24
C GLY A 88 7.20 -10.15 6.42
N GLU A 89 6.12 -10.93 6.42
CA GLU A 89 5.79 -11.87 7.49
C GLU A 89 5.71 -11.21 8.89
N GLY A 90 5.20 -9.98 8.93
CA GLY A 90 5.06 -9.18 10.14
C GLY A 90 6.28 -8.32 10.50
N LYS A 91 7.42 -8.45 9.82
CA LYS A 91 8.60 -7.58 10.04
C LYS A 91 8.29 -6.11 9.81
N ASN A 92 7.39 -5.80 8.87
CA ASN A 92 6.99 -4.42 8.60
C ASN A 92 6.27 -3.77 9.79
N GLU A 93 5.44 -4.51 10.52
CA GLU A 93 4.80 -4.03 11.75
C GLU A 93 5.84 -3.71 12.84
N GLN A 94 6.89 -4.52 12.97
CA GLN A 94 8.01 -4.26 13.90
C GLN A 94 8.77 -2.99 13.50
N ILE A 95 9.08 -2.81 12.21
CA ILE A 95 9.75 -1.60 11.70
C ILE A 95 8.93 -0.35 12.01
N VAL A 96 7.61 -0.39 11.78
CA VAL A 96 6.72 0.73 12.09
C VAL A 96 6.68 1.01 13.58
N GLY A 97 6.49 -0.02 14.40
CA GLY A 97 6.44 0.11 15.87
C GLY A 97 7.73 0.71 16.45
N GLU A 98 8.88 0.15 16.10
CA GLU A 98 10.18 0.68 16.54
C GLU A 98 10.46 2.08 15.98
N GLY A 99 10.05 2.38 14.74
CA GLY A 99 10.19 3.71 14.15
C GLY A 99 9.35 4.77 14.86
N LEU A 100 8.17 4.41 15.37
CA LEU A 100 7.28 5.32 16.10
C LEU A 100 7.55 5.34 17.62
N LYS A 101 8.39 4.45 18.13
CA LYS A 101 8.72 4.37 19.54
C LYS A 101 9.33 5.67 20.08
N GLY A 102 8.79 6.11 21.21
CA GLY A 102 9.19 7.35 21.88
C GLY A 102 8.41 8.59 21.44
N PHE A 103 7.59 8.52 20.40
CA PHE A 103 6.61 9.57 20.11
C PHE A 103 5.34 9.37 20.95
N PRO A 104 4.63 10.44 21.34
CA PRO A 104 3.35 10.32 22.04
C PRO A 104 2.35 9.51 21.22
N ARG A 105 1.68 8.52 21.84
CA ARG A 105 0.79 7.59 21.14
C ARG A 105 -0.38 8.29 20.44
N ASP A 106 -0.87 9.38 20.98
CA ASP A 106 -1.95 10.20 20.46
C ASP A 106 -1.51 11.14 19.31
N SER A 107 -0.21 11.25 19.05
CA SER A 107 0.34 12.09 17.99
C SER A 107 0.41 11.40 16.62
N PHE A 108 0.09 10.12 16.54
CA PHE A 108 0.09 9.34 15.31
C PHE A 108 -1.06 8.32 15.25
N ILE A 109 -1.40 7.93 14.05
CA ILE A 109 -2.45 6.98 13.71
C ILE A 109 -1.79 5.75 13.10
N VAL A 110 -2.10 4.57 13.61
CA VAL A 110 -1.62 3.28 13.06
C VAL A 110 -2.80 2.43 12.66
N GLY A 111 -2.78 1.95 11.42
CA GLY A 111 -3.69 0.93 10.94
C GLY A 111 -2.95 -0.30 10.42
N THR A 112 -3.58 -1.46 10.52
CA THR A 112 -3.07 -2.68 9.93
C THR A 112 -4.18 -3.56 9.39
N ALA A 113 -3.85 -4.37 8.37
CA ALA A 113 -4.77 -5.34 7.81
C ALA A 113 -4.47 -6.74 8.37
N VAL A 114 -5.50 -7.37 8.91
CA VAL A 114 -5.43 -8.72 9.48
C VAL A 114 -6.28 -9.65 8.60
N PRO A 115 -5.68 -10.58 7.84
CA PRO A 115 -6.41 -11.54 7.03
C PRO A 115 -6.96 -12.70 7.87
N SER A 116 -7.90 -13.44 7.27
CA SER A 116 -8.31 -14.75 7.76
C SER A 116 -7.76 -15.83 6.84
N ASP A 117 -7.27 -16.89 7.43
CA ASP A 117 -6.82 -18.09 6.72
C ASP A 117 -7.99 -18.91 6.12
N ALA A 118 -9.22 -18.58 6.49
CA ALA A 118 -10.44 -19.15 5.91
C ALA A 118 -10.84 -18.46 4.59
N LEU A 119 -10.30 -17.25 4.30
CA LEU A 119 -10.63 -16.49 3.10
C LEU A 119 -9.78 -16.97 1.91
N ASP A 120 -10.43 -17.38 0.85
CA ASP A 120 -9.77 -17.56 -0.45
C ASP A 120 -9.62 -16.20 -1.14
N ASN A 121 -8.40 -15.68 -1.18
CA ASN A 121 -8.08 -14.38 -1.79
C ASN A 121 -8.38 -14.33 -3.30
N ARG A 122 -8.37 -15.49 -3.98
CA ARG A 122 -8.64 -15.63 -5.41
C ARG A 122 -10.10 -15.35 -5.72
N THR A 123 -11.01 -15.97 -4.97
CA THR A 123 -12.46 -15.81 -5.14
C THR A 123 -13.02 -14.64 -4.35
N GLY A 124 -12.39 -14.28 -3.24
CA GLY A 124 -12.86 -13.28 -2.28
C GLY A 124 -13.98 -13.81 -1.39
N THR A 125 -14.10 -15.14 -1.26
CA THR A 125 -15.12 -15.82 -0.46
C THR A 125 -14.47 -16.75 0.57
N PHE A 126 -15.21 -17.17 1.57
CA PHE A 126 -14.69 -18.12 2.57
C PHE A 126 -14.69 -19.55 2.02
N SER A 127 -13.54 -20.23 2.09
CA SER A 127 -13.37 -21.65 1.75
C SER A 127 -13.73 -22.58 2.91
N ARG A 128 -13.82 -22.06 4.13
CA ARG A 128 -14.19 -22.75 5.37
C ARG A 128 -14.79 -21.76 6.38
N PRO A 129 -15.45 -22.22 7.46
CA PRO A 129 -16.00 -21.34 8.48
C PRO A 129 -14.95 -20.41 9.07
N PHE A 130 -15.31 -19.14 9.26
CA PHE A 130 -14.46 -18.15 9.90
C PHE A 130 -14.25 -18.48 11.38
N ASN A 131 -13.02 -18.48 11.84
CA ASN A 131 -12.66 -18.74 13.24
C ASN A 131 -12.37 -17.44 13.97
N ILE A 132 -13.31 -16.99 14.79
CA ILE A 132 -13.24 -15.73 15.55
C ILE A 132 -12.01 -15.71 16.47
N ASN A 133 -11.77 -16.78 17.22
CA ASN A 133 -10.69 -16.84 18.21
C ASN A 133 -9.31 -16.81 17.52
N ALA A 134 -9.14 -17.52 16.41
CA ALA A 134 -7.92 -17.49 15.62
C ALA A 134 -7.65 -16.10 15.05
N TYR A 135 -8.68 -15.42 14.53
CA TYR A 135 -8.56 -14.07 14.01
C TYR A 135 -8.18 -13.06 15.10
N ILE A 136 -8.83 -13.10 16.26
CA ILE A 136 -8.49 -12.23 17.41
C ILE A 136 -7.04 -12.47 17.85
N LYS A 137 -6.60 -13.73 17.92
CA LYS A 137 -5.22 -14.08 18.25
C LYS A 137 -4.22 -13.46 17.25
N THR A 138 -4.50 -13.54 15.95
CA THR A 138 -3.65 -12.93 14.92
C THR A 138 -3.58 -11.40 15.08
N ALA A 139 -4.70 -10.75 15.44
CA ALA A 139 -4.72 -9.32 15.75
C ALA A 139 -3.89 -8.97 17.00
N GLU A 140 -3.95 -9.80 18.04
CA GLU A 140 -3.11 -9.63 19.24
C GLU A 140 -1.60 -9.80 18.96
N GLU A 141 -1.25 -10.75 18.12
CA GLU A 141 0.12 -10.94 17.65
C GLU A 141 0.62 -9.74 16.84
N SER A 142 -0.25 -9.11 16.06
CA SER A 142 0.04 -7.85 15.36
C SER A 142 0.36 -6.73 16.35
N LEU A 143 -0.43 -6.54 17.41
CA LEU A 143 -0.15 -5.54 18.46
C LEU A 143 1.22 -5.76 19.12
N LYS A 144 1.57 -7.02 19.41
CA LYS A 144 2.89 -7.37 19.97
C LYS A 144 4.02 -7.00 19.02
N ARG A 145 3.86 -7.22 17.71
CA ARG A 145 4.87 -6.83 16.71
C ARG A 145 5.06 -5.32 16.63
N PHE A 146 3.98 -4.55 16.72
CA PHE A 146 4.06 -3.09 16.82
C PHE A 146 4.62 -2.59 18.15
N GLY A 147 4.56 -3.40 19.22
CA GLY A 147 4.83 -2.95 20.59
C GLY A 147 3.81 -1.91 21.07
N LEU A 148 2.55 -2.05 20.68
CA LEU A 148 1.43 -1.16 21.00
C LEU A 148 0.31 -1.91 21.73
N ASP A 149 -0.35 -1.25 22.66
CA ASP A 149 -1.53 -1.80 23.33
C ASP A 149 -2.76 -1.80 22.42
N TYR A 150 -2.84 -0.85 21.48
CA TYR A 150 -3.91 -0.75 20.52
C TYR A 150 -3.42 -0.13 19.21
N VAL A 151 -4.14 -0.41 18.11
CA VAL A 151 -4.05 0.32 16.84
C VAL A 151 -5.31 1.17 16.63
N ASP A 152 -5.23 2.18 15.78
CA ASP A 152 -6.40 2.99 15.47
C ASP A 152 -7.37 2.25 14.56
N PHE A 153 -6.85 1.42 13.63
CA PHE A 153 -7.67 0.64 12.70
C PHE A 153 -7.20 -0.80 12.59
N PHE A 154 -8.09 -1.77 12.83
CA PHE A 154 -7.97 -3.09 12.23
C PHE A 154 -8.86 -3.17 11.00
N LEU A 155 -8.27 -3.48 9.84
CA LEU A 155 -9.01 -3.70 8.61
C LEU A 155 -9.03 -5.18 8.25
N PHE A 156 -10.21 -5.67 7.86
CA PHE A 156 -10.36 -6.97 7.23
C PHE A 156 -10.03 -6.84 5.73
N PRO A 157 -8.92 -7.43 5.24
CA PRO A 157 -8.48 -7.28 3.86
C PRO A 157 -9.20 -8.22 2.90
N TYR A 158 -9.07 -7.95 1.60
CA TYR A 158 -9.68 -8.71 0.51
C TYR A 158 -11.20 -8.78 0.54
N ALA A 159 -11.83 -7.91 1.30
CA ALA A 159 -13.26 -7.78 1.47
C ALA A 159 -13.90 -7.18 0.21
N GLY A 160 -14.15 -8.00 -0.81
CA GLY A 160 -14.74 -7.56 -2.07
C GLY A 160 -16.19 -8.01 -2.26
N LYS A 161 -16.56 -9.15 -1.69
CA LYS A 161 -17.89 -9.73 -1.83
C LYS A 161 -18.79 -9.39 -0.65
N ARG A 162 -20.07 -9.16 -0.93
CA ARG A 162 -21.09 -8.87 0.06
C ARG A 162 -21.10 -9.89 1.21
N GLU A 163 -21.11 -11.17 0.86
CA GLU A 163 -21.10 -12.27 1.83
C GLU A 163 -19.86 -12.30 2.73
N THR A 164 -18.74 -11.80 2.24
CA THR A 164 -17.50 -11.69 2.99
C THR A 164 -17.53 -10.49 3.93
N VAL A 165 -18.02 -9.36 3.44
CA VAL A 165 -18.17 -8.12 4.24
C VAL A 165 -19.19 -8.30 5.36
N LEU A 166 -20.31 -8.95 5.08
CA LEU A 166 -21.39 -9.18 6.05
C LEU A 166 -21.28 -10.50 6.80
N ASN A 167 -20.10 -11.17 6.76
CA ASN A 167 -19.92 -12.41 7.50
C ASN A 167 -20.01 -12.16 9.02
N ASP A 168 -20.93 -12.85 9.69
CA ASP A 168 -21.19 -12.71 11.13
C ASP A 168 -19.94 -12.90 11.99
N GLY A 169 -19.06 -13.83 11.61
CA GLY A 169 -17.82 -14.09 12.34
C GLY A 169 -16.87 -12.91 12.27
N VAL A 170 -16.71 -12.29 11.08
CA VAL A 170 -15.90 -11.09 10.87
C VAL A 170 -16.44 -9.92 11.69
N LEU A 171 -17.75 -9.67 11.58
CA LEU A 171 -18.41 -8.57 12.30
C LEU A 171 -18.26 -8.74 13.82
N LYS A 172 -18.47 -9.97 14.35
CA LYS A 172 -18.30 -10.28 15.78
C LYS A 172 -16.85 -10.11 16.24
N ALA A 173 -15.87 -10.58 15.45
CA ALA A 173 -14.47 -10.47 15.81
C ALA A 173 -14.00 -9.01 15.87
N LEU A 174 -14.36 -8.19 14.89
CA LEU A 174 -14.02 -6.76 14.86
C LEU A 174 -14.71 -5.99 16.00
N THR A 175 -15.98 -6.31 16.29
CA THR A 175 -16.71 -5.73 17.42
C THR A 175 -16.04 -6.08 18.75
N GLU A 176 -15.61 -7.33 18.91
CA GLU A 176 -14.92 -7.78 20.14
C GLU A 176 -13.57 -7.09 20.30
N LEU A 177 -12.78 -6.93 19.24
CA LEU A 177 -11.52 -6.19 19.28
C LEU A 177 -11.72 -4.71 19.68
N LYS A 178 -12.79 -4.06 19.19
CA LYS A 178 -13.19 -2.70 19.63
C LYS A 178 -13.57 -2.70 21.12
N LYS A 179 -14.39 -3.64 21.56
CA LYS A 179 -14.83 -3.76 22.97
C LYS A 179 -13.67 -3.99 23.93
N GLN A 180 -12.68 -4.77 23.52
CA GLN A 180 -11.45 -5.03 24.30
C GLN A 180 -10.46 -3.86 24.26
N GLY A 181 -10.74 -2.78 23.55
CA GLY A 181 -9.84 -1.63 23.40
C GLY A 181 -8.59 -1.90 22.57
N LYS A 182 -8.54 -3.02 21.81
CA LYS A 182 -7.40 -3.39 20.96
C LYS A 182 -7.37 -2.62 19.65
N THR A 183 -8.49 -2.05 19.26
CA THR A 183 -8.60 -1.10 18.16
C THR A 183 -9.64 -0.04 18.51
N ARG A 184 -9.41 1.19 18.03
CA ARG A 184 -10.40 2.27 18.16
C ARG A 184 -11.53 2.11 17.16
N PHE A 185 -11.19 1.70 15.93
CA PHE A 185 -12.10 1.59 14.82
C PHE A 185 -11.83 0.31 14.02
N ALA A 186 -12.86 -0.15 13.33
CA ALA A 186 -12.79 -1.32 12.46
C ALA A 186 -13.13 -0.94 11.02
N GLY A 187 -12.63 -1.73 10.06
CA GLY A 187 -12.93 -1.45 8.68
C GLY A 187 -12.61 -2.60 7.74
N ILE A 188 -12.72 -2.30 6.45
CA ILE A 188 -12.38 -3.21 5.36
C ILE A 188 -11.26 -2.64 4.48
N ALA A 189 -10.53 -3.54 3.80
CA ALA A 189 -9.65 -3.16 2.71
C ALA A 189 -10.01 -3.96 1.45
N SER A 190 -10.36 -3.25 0.36
CA SER A 190 -10.83 -3.87 -0.87
C SER A 190 -9.98 -3.49 -2.08
N HIS A 191 -9.53 -4.52 -2.82
CA HIS A 191 -8.85 -4.38 -4.11
C HIS A 191 -9.75 -4.67 -5.31
N SER A 192 -10.83 -5.41 -5.09
CA SER A 192 -11.77 -5.87 -6.12
C SER A 192 -13.20 -5.75 -5.63
N ASP A 193 -14.13 -5.68 -6.56
CA ASP A 193 -15.58 -5.58 -6.26
C ASP A 193 -15.90 -4.47 -5.25
N THR A 194 -15.13 -3.36 -5.32
CA THR A 194 -15.12 -2.28 -4.32
C THR A 194 -16.50 -1.64 -4.13
N GLU A 195 -17.28 -1.52 -5.19
CA GLU A 195 -18.66 -0.98 -5.13
C GLU A 195 -19.56 -1.88 -4.28
N GLU A 196 -19.46 -3.20 -4.48
CA GLU A 196 -20.24 -4.19 -3.71
C GLU A 196 -19.81 -4.17 -2.23
N ALA A 197 -18.49 -4.11 -2.00
CA ALA A 197 -17.94 -4.05 -0.65
C ALA A 197 -18.38 -2.80 0.12
N LEU A 198 -18.37 -1.63 -0.52
CA LEU A 198 -18.81 -0.37 0.11
C LEU A 198 -20.31 -0.38 0.42
N LYS A 199 -21.15 -0.85 -0.51
CA LYS A 199 -22.58 -0.99 -0.28
C LYS A 199 -22.88 -1.92 0.88
N ALA A 200 -22.21 -3.07 0.92
CA ALA A 200 -22.37 -4.01 2.02
C ALA A 200 -21.87 -3.44 3.37
N ALA A 201 -20.73 -2.73 3.36
CA ALA A 201 -20.22 -2.10 4.57
C ALA A 201 -21.18 -1.04 5.14
N ALA A 202 -21.88 -0.31 4.28
CA ALA A 202 -22.86 0.70 4.68
C ALA A 202 -24.14 0.13 5.32
N GLU A 203 -24.36 -1.18 5.24
CA GLU A 203 -25.52 -1.85 5.84
C GLU A 203 -25.30 -2.28 7.30
N THR A 204 -24.11 -2.03 7.85
CA THR A 204 -23.76 -2.40 9.23
C THR A 204 -23.03 -1.27 9.94
N ASP A 205 -23.27 -1.13 11.24
CA ASP A 205 -22.62 -0.12 12.08
C ASP A 205 -21.20 -0.52 12.54
N VAL A 206 -20.73 -1.71 12.15
CA VAL A 206 -19.44 -2.25 12.60
C VAL A 206 -18.27 -1.52 11.95
N TYR A 207 -18.40 -1.16 10.66
CA TYR A 207 -17.34 -0.54 9.90
C TYR A 207 -17.32 0.98 10.04
N ASP A 208 -16.14 1.49 10.36
CA ASP A 208 -15.89 2.91 10.53
C ASP A 208 -15.04 3.45 9.35
N VAL A 209 -14.24 2.57 8.72
CA VAL A 209 -13.28 2.94 7.67
C VAL A 209 -13.30 1.92 6.53
N ALA A 210 -13.17 2.40 5.30
CA ALA A 210 -12.92 1.56 4.14
C ALA A 210 -11.68 2.06 3.38
N MET A 211 -10.69 1.17 3.22
CA MET A 211 -9.53 1.40 2.37
C MET A 211 -9.76 0.74 1.02
N ILE A 212 -9.80 1.53 -0.04
CA ILE A 212 -10.21 1.07 -1.36
C ILE A 212 -9.18 1.39 -2.44
N SER A 213 -9.08 0.52 -3.45
CA SER A 213 -8.38 0.87 -4.68
C SER A 213 -9.13 1.99 -5.37
N TYR A 214 -8.48 3.18 -5.49
CA TYR A 214 -9.09 4.34 -6.14
C TYR A 214 -8.04 5.11 -6.94
N ASN A 215 -8.21 5.16 -8.26
CA ASN A 215 -7.28 5.81 -9.18
C ASN A 215 -7.93 6.16 -10.52
N TYR A 216 -7.24 6.97 -11.32
CA TYR A 216 -7.70 7.49 -12.61
C TYR A 216 -7.88 6.43 -13.71
N LYS A 217 -7.34 5.21 -13.56
CA LYS A 217 -7.48 4.10 -14.54
C LYS A 217 -8.72 3.23 -14.30
N ILE A 218 -9.49 3.46 -13.24
CA ILE A 218 -10.72 2.70 -12.97
C ILE A 218 -11.77 3.00 -14.03
N LYS A 219 -12.30 1.95 -14.66
CA LYS A 219 -13.26 2.09 -15.77
C LYS A 219 -14.64 2.59 -15.31
N ASN A 220 -15.14 2.05 -14.21
CA ASN A 220 -16.49 2.37 -13.70
C ASN A 220 -16.42 3.45 -12.61
N ILE A 221 -15.63 4.50 -12.83
CA ILE A 221 -15.37 5.50 -11.78
C ILE A 221 -16.64 6.20 -11.28
N ASN A 222 -17.64 6.43 -12.14
CA ASN A 222 -18.88 7.09 -11.74
C ASN A 222 -19.70 6.21 -10.78
N SER A 223 -19.80 4.92 -11.05
CA SER A 223 -20.47 3.96 -10.17
C SER A 223 -19.73 3.81 -8.85
N LEU A 224 -18.40 3.76 -8.90
CA LEU A 224 -17.58 3.74 -7.68
C LEU A 224 -17.76 5.04 -6.86
N ASN A 225 -17.81 6.20 -7.49
CA ASN A 225 -18.05 7.48 -6.80
C ASN A 225 -19.41 7.50 -6.10
N SER A 226 -20.46 6.95 -6.73
CA SER A 226 -21.77 6.81 -6.08
C SER A 226 -21.68 5.93 -4.83
N ALA A 227 -21.02 4.76 -4.91
CA ALA A 227 -20.84 3.87 -3.78
C ALA A 227 -19.98 4.49 -2.65
N VAL A 228 -18.96 5.28 -3.01
CA VAL A 228 -18.14 6.06 -2.06
C VAL A 228 -19.02 7.09 -1.35
N SER A 229 -19.80 7.89 -2.08
CA SER A 229 -20.69 8.89 -1.48
C SER A 229 -21.73 8.26 -0.54
N ASP A 230 -22.30 7.12 -0.92
CA ASP A 230 -23.28 6.42 -0.07
C ASP A 230 -22.62 5.85 1.21
N ALA A 231 -21.41 5.32 1.12
CA ALA A 231 -20.64 4.88 2.28
C ALA A 231 -20.29 6.04 3.22
N VAL A 232 -19.90 7.20 2.66
CA VAL A 232 -19.63 8.43 3.45
C VAL A 232 -20.89 8.92 4.16
N LYS A 233 -22.06 8.91 3.51
CA LYS A 233 -23.36 9.23 4.14
C LYS A 233 -23.68 8.28 5.29
N ALA A 234 -23.28 7.01 5.21
CA ALA A 234 -23.36 6.03 6.30
C ALA A 234 -22.29 6.24 7.38
N GLY A 235 -21.46 7.27 7.27
CA GLY A 235 -20.42 7.63 8.24
C GLY A 235 -19.09 6.91 8.07
N ILE A 236 -18.90 6.12 7.01
CA ILE A 236 -17.65 5.39 6.74
C ILE A 236 -16.60 6.36 6.17
N GLY A 237 -15.45 6.45 6.81
CA GLY A 237 -14.30 7.21 6.30
C GLY A 237 -13.60 6.46 5.16
N ILE A 238 -13.32 7.14 4.05
CA ILE A 238 -12.73 6.51 2.86
C ILE A 238 -11.27 6.87 2.72
N VAL A 239 -10.43 5.85 2.61
CA VAL A 239 -8.99 5.96 2.38
C VAL A 239 -8.65 5.34 1.02
N ALA A 240 -8.00 6.09 0.15
CA ALA A 240 -7.60 5.60 -1.17
C ALA A 240 -6.25 4.90 -1.13
N MET A 241 -6.16 3.74 -1.75
CA MET A 241 -4.90 3.03 -2.03
C MET A 241 -4.74 2.77 -3.53
N LYS A 242 -3.56 2.35 -3.98
CA LYS A 242 -3.22 2.11 -5.41
C LYS A 242 -3.43 3.35 -6.28
N SER A 243 -3.36 4.52 -5.70
CA SER A 243 -3.75 5.80 -6.30
C SER A 243 -2.86 6.20 -7.48
N THR A 244 -1.61 5.77 -7.52
CA THR A 244 -0.71 6.02 -8.67
C THR A 244 -0.89 5.02 -9.81
N ALA A 245 -1.59 3.90 -9.60
CA ALA A 245 -1.80 2.85 -10.60
C ALA A 245 -0.49 2.37 -11.29
N GLY A 246 0.65 2.45 -10.60
CA GLY A 246 1.95 2.05 -11.13
C GLY A 246 2.64 3.08 -12.03
N VAL A 247 2.15 4.32 -12.09
CA VAL A 247 2.64 5.35 -13.01
C VAL A 247 4.10 5.78 -12.80
N TYR A 248 4.64 5.62 -11.60
CA TYR A 248 5.99 6.11 -11.28
C TYR A 248 7.11 5.56 -12.18
N ASN A 249 6.93 4.38 -12.75
CA ASN A 249 7.97 3.68 -13.50
C ASN A 249 7.48 3.12 -14.84
N GLU A 250 6.38 3.62 -15.36
CA GLU A 250 5.88 3.20 -16.67
C GLU A 250 6.77 3.77 -17.76
N LYS A 251 7.63 2.91 -18.36
CA LYS A 251 8.60 3.33 -19.40
C LYS A 251 7.96 3.49 -20.78
N SER A 252 6.79 2.91 -20.99
CA SER A 252 6.10 2.89 -22.28
C SER A 252 4.77 3.62 -22.17
N GLY A 253 4.67 4.76 -22.82
CA GLY A 253 3.46 5.58 -22.84
C GLY A 253 3.74 7.05 -22.53
N PRO A 254 2.74 7.91 -22.56
CA PRO A 254 2.88 9.30 -22.16
C PRO A 254 3.36 9.36 -20.71
N GLN A 255 4.40 10.14 -20.47
CA GLN A 255 4.87 10.39 -19.11
C GLN A 255 3.81 11.18 -18.37
N ILE A 256 3.30 10.61 -17.26
CA ILE A 256 2.30 11.25 -16.42
C ILE A 256 3.00 11.74 -15.16
N ASN A 257 2.77 12.98 -14.80
CA ASN A 257 3.23 13.49 -13.53
C ASN A 257 2.55 12.74 -12.38
N SER A 258 3.33 12.15 -11.48
CA SER A 258 2.80 11.46 -10.28
C SER A 258 1.92 12.35 -9.41
N ASP A 259 2.21 13.67 -9.36
CA ASP A 259 1.41 14.63 -8.61
C ASP A 259 0.02 14.77 -9.22
N ALA A 260 -0.08 14.78 -10.56
CA ALA A 260 -1.36 14.86 -11.26
C ALA A 260 -2.31 13.71 -10.87
N VAL A 261 -1.79 12.48 -10.75
CA VAL A 261 -2.64 11.33 -10.39
C VAL A 261 -3.08 11.35 -8.94
N LEU A 262 -2.24 11.83 -8.01
CA LEU A 262 -2.61 11.98 -6.61
C LEU A 262 -3.59 13.14 -6.42
N LYS A 263 -3.36 14.29 -7.08
CA LYS A 263 -4.31 15.42 -7.12
C LYS A 263 -5.66 14.98 -7.66
N TRP A 264 -5.67 14.17 -8.73
CA TRP A 264 -6.92 13.66 -9.31
C TRP A 264 -7.75 12.86 -8.30
N VAL A 265 -7.11 12.01 -7.50
CA VAL A 265 -7.79 11.26 -6.43
C VAL A 265 -8.41 12.22 -5.41
N LEU A 266 -7.67 13.24 -5.00
CA LEU A 266 -8.09 14.21 -3.97
C LEU A 266 -9.08 15.27 -4.49
N GLN A 267 -9.39 15.31 -5.80
CA GLN A 267 -10.55 16.07 -6.29
C GLN A 267 -11.87 15.52 -5.75
N ASN A 268 -11.93 14.23 -5.46
CA ASN A 268 -13.07 13.66 -4.75
C ASN A 268 -12.94 13.97 -3.25
N GLU A 269 -13.80 14.85 -2.73
CA GLU A 269 -13.79 15.30 -1.34
C GLU A 269 -14.22 14.21 -0.36
N ASP A 270 -14.93 13.19 -0.83
CA ASP A 270 -15.30 12.00 -0.06
C ASP A 270 -14.09 11.10 0.27
N ILE A 271 -12.95 11.28 -0.41
CA ILE A 271 -11.69 10.61 -0.09
C ILE A 271 -10.95 11.39 1.00
N SER A 272 -10.90 10.85 2.21
CA SER A 272 -10.28 11.53 3.35
C SER A 272 -8.75 11.57 3.29
N SER A 273 -8.12 10.50 2.77
CA SER A 273 -6.66 10.39 2.68
C SER A 273 -6.24 9.42 1.58
N ILE A 274 -5.01 9.58 1.09
CA ILE A 274 -4.36 8.60 0.23
C ILE A 274 -3.29 7.88 1.05
N VAL A 275 -3.35 6.56 1.15
CA VAL A 275 -2.24 5.73 1.65
C VAL A 275 -1.28 5.45 0.49
N SER A 276 -0.22 6.24 0.43
CA SER A 276 0.81 6.15 -0.60
C SER A 276 1.98 5.31 -0.13
N GLY A 277 2.36 4.30 -0.91
CA GLY A 277 3.63 3.61 -0.74
C GLY A 277 4.77 4.54 -1.18
N MET A 278 5.75 4.73 -0.31
CA MET A 278 6.94 5.54 -0.57
C MET A 278 8.18 4.73 -0.16
N SER A 279 9.23 4.78 -0.97
CA SER A 279 10.47 4.04 -0.75
C SER A 279 11.71 4.95 -0.73
N SER A 280 11.52 6.28 -0.84
CA SER A 280 12.59 7.25 -0.75
C SER A 280 12.12 8.57 -0.13
N LEU A 281 13.05 9.31 0.48
CA LEU A 281 12.79 10.66 1.02
C LEU A 281 12.34 11.63 -0.08
N GLU A 282 12.82 11.45 -1.31
CA GLU A 282 12.40 12.28 -2.45
C GLU A 282 10.90 12.07 -2.74
N GLN A 283 10.44 10.82 -2.79
CA GLN A 283 9.01 10.52 -2.97
C GLN A 283 8.17 11.07 -1.82
N LEU A 284 8.65 10.94 -0.58
CA LEU A 284 7.99 11.48 0.60
C LEU A 284 7.81 12.99 0.49
N GLN A 285 8.90 13.72 0.23
CA GLN A 285 8.88 15.19 0.10
C GLN A 285 8.01 15.66 -1.06
N LYS A 286 8.09 14.96 -2.20
CA LYS A 286 7.27 15.26 -3.38
C LYS A 286 5.79 15.10 -3.08
N ASN A 287 5.40 13.99 -2.46
CA ASN A 287 4.00 13.72 -2.13
C ASN A 287 3.45 14.73 -1.10
N ILE A 288 4.26 15.10 -0.11
CA ILE A 288 3.89 16.14 0.87
C ILE A 288 3.71 17.49 0.18
N LYS A 289 4.67 17.91 -0.63
CA LYS A 289 4.61 19.20 -1.35
C LYS A 289 3.37 19.31 -2.23
N MET A 290 2.97 18.22 -2.88
CA MET A 290 1.77 18.15 -3.73
C MET A 290 0.50 18.54 -2.95
N THR A 291 0.39 18.21 -1.66
CA THR A 291 -0.80 18.54 -0.84
C THR A 291 -1.03 20.02 -0.63
N GLY A 292 -0.01 20.85 -0.82
CA GLY A 292 -0.13 22.32 -0.71
C GLY A 292 -0.96 22.97 -1.82
N SER A 293 -1.21 22.26 -2.94
CA SER A 293 -2.11 22.73 -4.01
C SER A 293 -2.70 21.56 -4.77
N LEU A 294 -3.99 21.34 -4.59
CA LEU A 294 -4.72 20.24 -5.26
C LEU A 294 -5.24 20.62 -6.64
N LYS A 295 -5.13 21.89 -7.04
CA LYS A 295 -5.57 22.35 -8.36
C LYS A 295 -4.78 21.65 -9.45
N LEU A 296 -5.48 21.01 -10.38
CA LEU A 296 -4.88 20.43 -11.59
C LEU A 296 -4.61 21.55 -12.60
N THR A 297 -3.40 21.53 -13.17
CA THR A 297 -3.03 22.40 -14.29
C THR A 297 -3.59 21.86 -15.60
N ASP A 298 -3.69 22.69 -16.64
CA ASP A 298 -4.12 22.26 -17.98
C ASP A 298 -3.21 21.16 -18.55
N GLN A 299 -1.91 21.22 -18.26
CA GLN A 299 -0.98 20.20 -18.65
C GLN A 299 -1.24 18.87 -17.94
N GLU A 300 -1.45 18.88 -16.62
CA GLU A 300 -1.80 17.70 -15.83
C GLU A 300 -3.11 17.07 -16.32
N LEU A 301 -4.11 17.88 -16.66
CA LEU A 301 -5.39 17.40 -17.24
C LEU A 301 -5.17 16.73 -18.60
N LYS A 302 -4.33 17.31 -19.47
CA LYS A 302 -3.99 16.70 -20.76
C LYS A 302 -3.29 15.35 -20.56
N GLU A 303 -2.32 15.27 -19.67
CA GLU A 303 -1.60 14.04 -19.36
C GLU A 303 -2.53 12.94 -18.85
N LEU A 304 -3.42 13.26 -17.90
CA LEU A 304 -4.40 12.33 -17.36
C LEU A 304 -5.38 11.83 -18.45
N ASN A 305 -5.84 12.72 -19.33
CA ASN A 305 -6.73 12.35 -20.42
C ASN A 305 -6.04 11.45 -21.45
N LEU A 306 -4.81 11.76 -21.85
CA LEU A 306 -4.02 10.90 -22.73
C LEU A 306 -3.80 9.52 -22.12
N ALA A 307 -3.48 9.46 -20.83
CA ALA A 307 -3.27 8.20 -20.11
C ALA A 307 -4.54 7.35 -19.98
N ARG A 308 -5.72 7.96 -19.97
CA ARG A 308 -7.01 7.26 -20.01
C ARG A 308 -7.31 6.70 -21.39
N LEU A 309 -6.94 7.42 -22.44
CA LEU A 309 -7.15 7.04 -23.84
C LEU A 309 -6.10 6.04 -24.31
N ASP A 310 -4.93 5.99 -23.65
CA ASP A 310 -3.82 5.17 -24.06
C ASP A 310 -4.18 3.68 -23.99
N LYS A 311 -3.75 3.01 -25.05
CA LYS A 311 -3.99 1.58 -25.24
C LYS A 311 -3.23 0.78 -24.17
N PRO A 312 -3.46 -0.49 -24.06
CA PRO A 312 -3.35 -1.40 -22.91
C PRO A 312 -1.93 -1.64 -22.37
N ARG A 313 -1.13 -0.63 -22.19
CA ARG A 313 0.26 -0.72 -21.71
C ARG A 313 0.43 -0.51 -20.21
N GLY A 314 -0.66 -0.22 -19.50
CA GLY A 314 -0.60 0.03 -18.06
C GLY A 314 -0.22 -1.19 -17.23
N LEU A 315 0.15 -0.92 -15.98
CA LEU A 315 0.50 -1.95 -14.99
C LEU A 315 -0.68 -2.29 -14.06
N TYR A 316 -1.75 -1.50 -14.09
CA TYR A 316 -2.87 -1.64 -13.17
C TYR A 316 -3.90 -2.66 -13.66
N CYS A 317 -4.01 -3.79 -12.96
CA CYS A 317 -5.08 -4.76 -13.11
C CYS A 317 -6.36 -4.25 -12.45
N GLN A 318 -7.50 -4.28 -13.18
CA GLN A 318 -8.82 -3.87 -12.64
C GLN A 318 -9.36 -4.84 -11.57
N GLN A 319 -8.71 -5.96 -11.31
CA GLN A 319 -9.12 -7.01 -10.36
C GLN A 319 -10.54 -7.56 -10.63
N CYS A 320 -10.99 -7.52 -11.88
CA CYS A 320 -12.34 -7.92 -12.29
C CYS A 320 -12.58 -9.43 -12.32
N ARG A 321 -11.54 -10.24 -12.10
CA ARG A 321 -11.55 -11.72 -12.05
C ARG A 321 -12.07 -12.44 -13.30
N GLN A 322 -12.42 -11.75 -14.37
CA GLN A 322 -12.93 -12.39 -15.60
C GLN A 322 -11.95 -13.35 -16.26
N CYS A 323 -10.66 -13.22 -15.97
CA CYS A 323 -9.63 -14.13 -16.46
C CYS A 323 -9.57 -15.46 -15.73
N LEU A 324 -10.12 -15.59 -14.52
CA LEU A 324 -10.01 -16.80 -13.69
C LEU A 324 -10.63 -18.03 -14.37
N PRO A 325 -11.87 -18.00 -14.88
CA PRO A 325 -12.47 -19.18 -15.53
C PRO A 325 -11.87 -19.50 -16.91
N GLN A 326 -11.05 -18.60 -17.46
CA GLN A 326 -10.45 -18.77 -18.79
C GLN A 326 -9.10 -19.48 -18.76
N CYS A 327 -8.42 -19.52 -17.59
CA CYS A 327 -7.10 -20.10 -17.46
C CYS A 327 -7.16 -21.60 -17.17
N PRO A 328 -6.66 -22.47 -18.06
CA PRO A 328 -6.71 -23.92 -17.86
C PRO A 328 -5.80 -24.40 -16.70
N ASN A 329 -4.85 -23.58 -16.27
CA ASN A 329 -3.97 -23.87 -15.13
C ASN A 329 -4.49 -23.31 -13.80
N ASP A 330 -5.71 -22.81 -13.77
CA ASP A 330 -6.40 -22.27 -12.58
C ASP A 330 -5.58 -21.24 -11.79
N LEU A 331 -4.81 -20.39 -12.49
CA LEU A 331 -3.95 -19.39 -11.88
C LEU A 331 -4.74 -18.21 -11.31
N ASP A 332 -4.33 -17.73 -10.14
CA ASP A 332 -4.78 -16.43 -9.60
C ASP A 332 -4.14 -15.27 -10.35
N ILE A 333 -4.58 -15.07 -11.60
CA ILE A 333 -4.07 -14.02 -12.49
C ILE A 333 -4.17 -12.62 -11.87
N PRO A 334 -5.27 -12.22 -11.21
CA PRO A 334 -5.35 -10.91 -10.56
C PRO A 334 -4.23 -10.66 -9.55
N THR A 335 -3.91 -11.64 -8.70
CA THR A 335 -2.82 -11.54 -7.72
C THR A 335 -1.45 -11.51 -8.40
N ILE A 336 -1.24 -12.33 -9.44
CA ILE A 336 0.00 -12.29 -10.24
C ILE A 336 0.20 -10.91 -10.90
N MET A 337 -0.85 -10.32 -11.47
CA MET A 337 -0.79 -8.98 -12.07
C MET A 337 -0.54 -7.89 -11.00
N ARG A 338 -1.03 -8.07 -9.78
CA ARG A 338 -0.74 -7.17 -8.66
C ARG A 338 0.74 -7.27 -8.27
N SER A 339 1.31 -8.47 -8.21
CA SER A 339 2.76 -8.68 -8.02
C SER A 339 3.56 -8.01 -9.13
N TYR A 340 3.14 -8.16 -10.38
CA TYR A 340 3.77 -7.50 -11.55
C TYR A 340 3.80 -5.97 -11.39
N MET A 341 2.70 -5.36 -10.94
CA MET A 341 2.62 -3.93 -10.69
C MET A 341 3.56 -3.51 -9.54
N TYR A 342 3.68 -4.31 -8.48
CA TYR A 342 4.62 -4.02 -7.39
C TYR A 342 6.07 -4.02 -7.87
N ALA A 343 6.47 -5.02 -8.68
CA ALA A 343 7.83 -5.12 -9.21
C ALA A 343 8.16 -3.97 -10.18
N TYR A 344 7.33 -3.79 -11.18
CA TYR A 344 7.65 -2.91 -12.30
C TYR A 344 7.11 -1.48 -12.15
N GLY A 345 6.00 -1.29 -11.45
CA GLY A 345 5.39 0.01 -11.21
C GLY A 345 5.91 0.70 -9.96
N TYR A 346 5.94 0.00 -8.85
CA TYR A 346 6.35 0.58 -7.58
C TYR A 346 7.81 0.34 -7.22
N ARG A 347 8.53 -0.47 -8.01
CA ARG A 347 9.92 -0.88 -7.72
C ARG A 347 10.07 -1.51 -6.34
N ASN A 348 9.02 -2.18 -5.86
CA ASN A 348 8.99 -2.88 -4.59
C ASN A 348 9.07 -4.39 -4.84
N THR A 349 10.29 -4.87 -5.10
CA THR A 349 10.55 -6.30 -5.38
C THR A 349 10.22 -7.20 -4.19
N PRO A 350 10.53 -6.84 -2.93
CA PRO A 350 10.13 -7.65 -1.78
C PRO A 350 8.62 -7.86 -1.71
N GLN A 351 7.82 -6.81 -1.86
CA GLN A 351 6.36 -6.93 -1.85
C GLN A 351 5.83 -7.72 -3.05
N ALA A 352 6.46 -7.60 -4.22
CA ALA A 352 6.12 -8.40 -5.39
C ALA A 352 6.36 -9.88 -5.14
N TRP A 353 7.51 -10.21 -4.57
CA TRP A 353 7.89 -11.58 -4.23
C TRP A 353 6.93 -12.19 -3.20
N HIS A 354 6.66 -11.52 -2.08
CA HIS A 354 5.70 -11.97 -1.08
C HIS A 354 4.31 -12.18 -1.67
N THR A 355 3.83 -11.23 -2.49
CA THR A 355 2.52 -11.36 -3.15
C THR A 355 2.47 -12.57 -4.09
N LEU A 356 3.58 -12.91 -4.73
CA LEU A 356 3.67 -14.05 -5.64
C LEU A 356 3.83 -15.38 -4.89
N ALA A 357 4.46 -15.37 -3.71
CA ALA A 357 4.64 -16.56 -2.87
C ALA A 357 3.30 -17.18 -2.46
N ASP A 358 2.28 -16.34 -2.22
CA ASP A 358 0.92 -16.78 -1.87
C ASP A 358 0.17 -17.43 -3.04
N VAL A 359 0.70 -17.33 -4.27
CA VAL A 359 0.06 -17.92 -5.45
C VAL A 359 0.56 -19.34 -5.68
N ASN A 360 -0.38 -20.29 -5.69
CA ASN A 360 -0.08 -21.68 -6.07
C ASN A 360 0.20 -21.77 -7.58
N MET A 361 1.47 -21.69 -7.97
CA MET A 361 1.91 -21.79 -9.36
C MET A 361 3.31 -22.42 -9.46
N SER A 362 3.57 -23.12 -10.55
CA SER A 362 4.92 -23.59 -10.90
C SER A 362 5.83 -22.45 -11.36
N ASP A 363 7.13 -22.70 -11.50
CA ASP A 363 8.13 -21.71 -11.92
C ASP A 363 7.86 -21.11 -13.29
N ASN A 364 7.25 -21.88 -14.19
CA ASN A 364 6.79 -21.37 -15.49
C ASN A 364 5.41 -21.99 -15.82
N PRO A 365 4.35 -21.43 -15.22
CA PRO A 365 3.01 -22.04 -15.33
C PRO A 365 2.42 -21.94 -16.74
N CYS A 366 2.95 -21.06 -17.60
CA CYS A 366 2.50 -20.88 -18.98
C CYS A 366 3.29 -21.68 -20.02
N GLN A 367 4.33 -22.45 -19.61
CA GLN A 367 5.24 -23.14 -20.53
C GLN A 367 4.51 -24.15 -21.44
N LYS A 368 3.57 -24.89 -20.89
CA LYS A 368 2.82 -25.92 -21.62
C LYS A 368 1.66 -25.37 -22.43
N CYS A 369 1.32 -24.09 -22.27
CA CYS A 369 0.27 -23.46 -23.06
C CYS A 369 0.82 -23.00 -24.41
N GLY A 370 0.28 -23.46 -25.52
CA GLY A 370 0.60 -22.96 -26.85
C GLY A 370 0.15 -21.50 -26.98
N THR A 371 -1.12 -21.27 -27.25
CA THR A 371 -1.75 -19.95 -27.25
C THR A 371 -2.48 -19.71 -25.93
N CYS A 372 -2.40 -18.50 -25.38
CA CYS A 372 -3.12 -18.13 -24.18
C CYS A 372 -4.62 -17.98 -24.49
N SER A 373 -5.48 -18.68 -23.71
CA SER A 373 -6.94 -18.57 -23.83
C SER A 373 -7.52 -17.34 -23.11
N VAL A 374 -6.71 -16.66 -22.28
CA VAL A 374 -7.19 -15.57 -21.44
C VAL A 374 -7.29 -14.27 -22.25
N THR A 375 -8.49 -13.70 -22.28
CA THR A 375 -8.75 -12.36 -22.80
C THR A 375 -8.91 -11.38 -21.64
N CYS A 376 -7.94 -10.48 -21.46
CA CYS A 376 -7.94 -9.49 -20.39
C CYS A 376 -8.73 -8.24 -20.80
N LEU A 377 -9.64 -7.76 -19.94
CA LEU A 377 -10.37 -6.49 -20.17
C LEU A 377 -9.44 -5.28 -20.25
N ALA A 378 -8.33 -5.29 -19.50
CA ALA A 378 -7.30 -4.27 -19.60
C ALA A 378 -6.33 -4.54 -20.77
N ARG A 379 -6.61 -5.57 -21.59
CA ARG A 379 -5.81 -5.98 -22.76
C ARG A 379 -4.35 -6.28 -22.44
N PHE A 380 -4.05 -6.79 -21.25
CA PHE A 380 -2.72 -7.27 -20.92
C PHE A 380 -2.38 -8.50 -21.77
N ASP A 381 -1.14 -8.61 -22.22
CA ASP A 381 -0.54 -9.88 -22.55
C ASP A 381 -0.30 -10.66 -21.25
N VAL A 382 -1.30 -11.47 -20.88
CA VAL A 382 -1.32 -12.18 -19.60
C VAL A 382 -0.20 -13.21 -19.57
N LYS A 383 0.04 -13.92 -20.69
CA LYS A 383 1.08 -14.96 -20.79
C LYS A 383 2.47 -14.36 -20.63
N GLU A 384 2.78 -13.27 -21.35
CA GLU A 384 4.05 -12.59 -21.27
C GLU A 384 4.32 -12.11 -19.83
N LYS A 385 3.36 -11.42 -19.22
CA LYS A 385 3.51 -10.87 -17.86
C LYS A 385 3.67 -11.97 -16.81
N ILE A 386 2.94 -13.06 -16.89
CA ILE A 386 3.09 -14.20 -15.97
C ILE A 386 4.46 -14.84 -16.15
N THR A 387 4.88 -15.12 -17.39
CA THR A 387 6.19 -15.72 -17.68
C THR A 387 7.33 -14.84 -17.17
N ASP A 388 7.20 -13.53 -17.28
CA ASP A 388 8.21 -12.59 -16.81
C ASP A 388 8.29 -12.56 -15.28
N ILE A 389 7.15 -12.38 -14.59
CA ILE A 389 7.14 -12.21 -13.12
C ILE A 389 7.39 -13.52 -12.37
N SER A 390 7.08 -14.68 -12.96
CA SER A 390 7.29 -15.99 -12.32
C SER A 390 8.75 -16.25 -11.96
N ARG A 391 9.69 -15.60 -12.65
CA ARG A 391 11.13 -15.63 -12.33
C ARG A 391 11.46 -15.18 -10.90
N LEU A 392 10.62 -14.35 -10.29
CA LEU A 392 10.82 -13.92 -8.90
C LEU A 392 10.72 -15.09 -7.92
N LYS A 393 9.97 -16.14 -8.22
CA LYS A 393 9.86 -17.33 -7.35
C LYS A 393 11.18 -18.09 -7.17
N ASN A 394 12.09 -17.95 -8.13
CA ASN A 394 13.39 -18.60 -8.13
C ASN A 394 14.47 -17.80 -7.38
N ILE A 395 14.13 -16.62 -6.86
CA ILE A 395 15.04 -15.81 -6.08
C ILE A 395 14.91 -16.24 -4.61
N PRO A 396 16.02 -16.68 -3.97
CA PRO A 396 15.99 -17.04 -2.56
C PRO A 396 15.52 -15.89 -1.67
N PRO A 397 14.75 -16.17 -0.58
CA PRO A 397 14.19 -15.14 0.29
C PRO A 397 15.22 -14.18 0.89
N ASP A 398 16.39 -14.66 1.24
CA ASP A 398 17.51 -13.91 1.81
C ASP A 398 18.10 -12.86 0.86
N PHE A 399 17.98 -13.04 -0.45
CA PHE A 399 18.34 -12.02 -1.44
C PHE A 399 17.31 -10.88 -1.57
N ILE A 400 16.11 -11.10 -1.10
CA ILE A 400 14.99 -10.15 -1.23
C ILE A 400 14.76 -9.38 0.06
N GLN A 401 15.06 -10.01 1.21
CA GLN A 401 14.77 -9.50 2.55
C GLN A 401 15.97 -8.77 3.19
N GLY A 402 17.11 -8.65 2.47
CA GLY A 402 18.35 -8.05 2.94
C GLY A 402 18.27 -6.62 3.41
#